data_42c5c3557a54142c68996ab25c61438a
#
_entry.id   42c5c3557a54142c68996ab25c61438a
#
_cell.length_a   1.000
_cell.length_b   1.000
_cell.length_c   1.000
_cell.angle_alpha   90.00
_cell.angle_beta   90.00
_cell.angle_gamma   90.00
#
_symmetry.space_group_name_H-M   'P 1'
#
loop_
_entity.id
_entity.type
_entity.pdbx_description
1 polymer ?
#
loop_
_entity_poly.entity_id
_entity_poly.type
_entity_poly.pdbx_seq_one_letter_code
_entity_poly.pdbx_strand_id
1 'polypeptide(L)'
;MPGHRVVVLDEQQRELEPGTPGMLALDRQRSPLLWFSGYVGTRTKAFVGDYYLSGDTVELNTDGSISFVGRADDVITTSGYRVGPFDVESALVEHPAVIEAAVIGKPDPERTELVKAFVVLHTGHTGDAELAEQLQQHVRQRLSAHAYPREIEFVSELPKTPSGKIQRFLLRDREKTVQPPAAAMAN
;
A
#
# COMPACT_ATOMS: atom_id res chain seq x y z
N MET A 1 -5.23 2.18 23.61
CA MET A 1 -4.73 0.92 24.24
C MET A 1 -4.17 1.25 25.61
N PRO A 2 -4.59 0.59 26.69
CA PRO A 2 -4.05 0.87 28.01
C PRO A 2 -2.53 0.70 28.02
N GLY A 3 -1.81 1.67 28.64
CA GLY A 3 -0.35 1.65 28.77
C GLY A 3 0.45 1.93 27.50
N HIS A 4 -0.20 2.34 26.41
CA HIS A 4 0.44 2.75 25.16
C HIS A 4 -0.18 4.05 24.67
N ARG A 5 0.67 5.04 24.38
CA ARG A 5 0.26 6.25 23.68
C ARG A 5 0.48 6.05 22.17
N VAL A 6 -0.62 5.91 21.47
CA VAL A 6 -0.66 5.79 20.01
C VAL A 6 -0.79 7.18 19.42
N VAL A 7 0.01 7.47 18.38
CA VAL A 7 0.01 8.74 17.65
C VAL A 7 0.10 8.49 16.15
N VAL A 8 -0.30 9.47 15.36
CA VAL A 8 -0.11 9.48 13.91
C VAL A 8 0.86 10.60 13.57
N LEU A 9 1.91 10.29 12.80
CA LEU A 9 2.99 11.21 12.49
C LEU A 9 3.04 11.57 11.00
N ASP A 10 3.45 12.81 10.71
CA ASP A 10 3.84 13.22 9.36
C ASP A 10 5.27 12.73 9.01
N GLU A 11 5.73 13.08 7.80
CA GLU A 11 7.09 12.73 7.32
C GLU A 11 8.20 13.43 8.12
N GLN A 12 7.89 14.53 8.79
CA GLN A 12 8.80 15.29 9.67
C GLN A 12 8.70 14.84 11.15
N GLN A 13 7.99 13.74 11.44
CA GLN A 13 7.77 13.18 12.77
C GLN A 13 6.98 14.10 13.72
N ARG A 14 6.13 14.97 13.20
CA ARG A 14 5.21 15.78 13.98
C ARG A 14 3.87 15.04 14.10
N GLU A 15 3.27 15.12 15.28
CA GLU A 15 1.95 14.53 15.51
C GLU A 15 0.89 15.24 14.67
N LEU A 16 0.05 14.44 14.02
CA LEU A 16 -1.06 14.90 13.20
C LEU A 16 -2.36 14.93 14.00
N GLU A 17 -3.20 15.90 13.68
CA GLU A 17 -4.57 15.97 14.20
C GLU A 17 -5.45 14.86 13.60
N PRO A 18 -6.52 14.45 14.32
CA PRO A 18 -7.50 13.50 13.78
C PRO A 18 -8.04 13.92 12.42
N GLY A 19 -8.29 12.93 11.55
CA GLY A 19 -8.76 13.14 10.18
C GLY A 19 -7.65 13.31 9.15
N THR A 20 -6.38 13.21 9.56
CA THR A 20 -5.24 13.29 8.63
C THR A 20 -4.47 11.98 8.63
N PRO A 21 -4.35 11.29 7.47
CA PRO A 21 -3.58 10.06 7.36
C PRO A 21 -2.08 10.29 7.56
N GLY A 22 -1.44 9.38 8.30
CA GLY A 22 0.00 9.41 8.56
C GLY A 22 0.54 8.10 9.10
N MET A 23 1.80 8.10 9.52
CA MET A 23 2.48 6.92 10.06
C MET A 23 1.98 6.61 11.47
N LEU A 24 1.50 5.37 11.69
CA LEU A 24 1.16 4.90 13.02
C LEU A 24 2.42 4.70 13.87
N ALA A 25 2.46 5.34 15.02
CA ALA A 25 3.59 5.28 15.93
C ALA A 25 3.16 5.10 17.39
N LEU A 26 4.08 4.59 18.21
CA LEU A 26 3.96 4.57 19.66
C LEU A 26 4.98 5.55 20.26
N ASP A 27 4.50 6.48 21.08
CA ASP A 27 5.35 7.35 21.89
C ASP A 27 6.00 6.52 23.01
N ARG A 28 7.29 6.30 22.90
CA ARG A 28 8.07 5.43 23.80
C ARG A 28 8.15 5.97 25.21
N GLN A 29 8.21 7.30 25.37
CA GLN A 29 8.30 7.93 26.68
C GLN A 29 6.98 7.85 27.46
N ARG A 30 5.86 7.86 26.73
CA ARG A 30 4.50 7.83 27.30
C ARG A 30 3.81 6.48 27.15
N SER A 31 4.56 5.42 26.83
CA SER A 31 4.08 4.06 26.69
C SER A 31 4.77 3.12 27.67
N PRO A 32 4.40 3.14 28.96
CA PRO A 32 5.09 2.37 29.99
C PRO A 32 5.04 0.85 29.78
N LEU A 33 4.11 0.35 28.97
CA LEU A 33 4.04 -1.07 28.62
C LEU A 33 4.73 -1.43 27.29
N LEU A 34 5.44 -0.49 26.66
CA LEU A 34 6.24 -0.76 25.46
C LEU A 34 7.60 -1.33 25.85
N TRP A 35 7.70 -2.65 25.93
CA TRP A 35 8.91 -3.39 26.30
C TRP A 35 9.78 -3.82 25.13
N PHE A 36 9.33 -3.55 23.90
CA PHE A 36 10.07 -3.95 22.71
C PHE A 36 11.37 -3.16 22.60
N SER A 37 12.50 -3.87 22.69
CA SER A 37 13.85 -3.28 22.62
C SER A 37 14.51 -3.38 21.25
N GLY A 38 13.93 -4.15 20.34
CA GLY A 38 14.43 -4.35 18.97
C GLY A 38 14.43 -5.80 18.53
N TYR A 39 14.83 -6.03 17.28
CA TYR A 39 14.96 -7.35 16.69
C TYR A 39 16.35 -7.95 16.99
N VAL A 40 16.40 -9.26 17.24
CA VAL A 40 17.67 -9.97 17.49
C VAL A 40 18.52 -10.01 16.22
N GLY A 41 19.81 -9.70 16.36
CA GLY A 41 20.79 -9.80 15.27
C GLY A 41 20.73 -8.70 14.21
N THR A 42 19.87 -7.69 14.37
CA THR A 42 19.77 -6.56 13.42
C THR A 42 19.50 -5.24 14.12
N ARG A 43 19.93 -4.13 13.51
CA ARG A 43 19.57 -2.80 14.00
C ARG A 43 18.11 -2.51 13.62
N THR A 44 17.26 -2.34 14.61
CA THR A 44 15.85 -2.01 14.42
C THR A 44 15.72 -0.58 13.88
N LYS A 45 15.28 -0.44 12.63
CA LYS A 45 15.07 0.87 11.97
C LYS A 45 13.75 1.54 12.39
N ALA A 46 12.87 0.80 13.07
CA ALA A 46 11.55 1.30 13.49
C ALA A 46 11.62 2.30 14.66
N PHE A 47 12.77 2.42 15.34
CA PHE A 47 12.96 3.45 16.36
C PHE A 47 13.48 4.73 15.73
N VAL A 48 12.69 5.80 15.79
CA VAL A 48 13.05 7.11 15.25
C VAL A 48 12.73 8.16 16.33
N GLY A 49 13.77 8.77 16.89
CA GLY A 49 13.63 9.66 18.04
C GLY A 49 12.92 8.96 19.20
N ASP A 50 11.88 9.58 19.71
CA ASP A 50 11.08 9.07 20.83
C ASP A 50 9.95 8.12 20.38
N TYR A 51 9.87 7.79 19.09
CA TYR A 51 8.80 6.99 18.55
C TYR A 51 9.25 5.60 18.08
N TYR A 52 8.34 4.63 18.22
CA TYR A 52 8.40 3.35 17.51
C TYR A 52 7.39 3.39 16.37
N LEU A 53 7.87 3.27 15.14
CA LEU A 53 7.05 3.28 13.91
C LEU A 53 6.57 1.86 13.61
N SER A 54 5.25 1.67 13.44
CA SER A 54 4.69 0.35 13.08
C SER A 54 4.96 -0.03 11.62
N GLY A 55 5.18 0.97 10.76
CA GLY A 55 5.23 0.82 9.31
C GLY A 55 3.85 0.77 8.66
N ASP A 56 2.80 1.14 9.39
CA ASP A 56 1.43 1.23 8.87
C ASP A 56 1.04 2.69 8.70
N THR A 57 0.33 3.01 7.63
CA THR A 57 -0.35 4.29 7.43
C THR A 57 -1.78 4.16 7.90
N VAL A 58 -2.19 5.07 8.76
CA VAL A 58 -3.52 5.09 9.39
C VAL A 58 -4.06 6.51 9.46
N GLU A 59 -5.35 6.62 9.71
CA GLU A 59 -6.02 7.86 10.10
C GLU A 59 -6.59 7.69 11.50
N LEU A 60 -6.27 8.63 12.40
CA LEU A 60 -6.89 8.72 13.71
C LEU A 60 -8.22 9.46 13.55
N ASN A 61 -9.31 8.81 13.93
CA ASN A 61 -10.64 9.39 13.88
C ASN A 61 -10.92 10.27 15.11
N THR A 62 -11.88 11.17 15.01
CA THR A 62 -12.27 12.08 16.11
C THR A 62 -12.85 11.36 17.34
N ASP A 63 -13.35 10.14 17.17
CA ASP A 63 -13.83 9.28 18.25
C ASP A 63 -12.73 8.45 18.92
N GLY A 64 -11.46 8.62 18.46
CA GLY A 64 -10.30 7.89 18.95
C GLY A 64 -10.11 6.49 18.33
N SER A 65 -10.95 6.07 17.39
CA SER A 65 -10.73 4.89 16.58
C SER A 65 -9.66 5.13 15.51
N ILE A 66 -9.12 4.05 14.93
CA ILE A 66 -8.08 4.11 13.92
C ILE A 66 -8.57 3.43 12.66
N SER A 67 -8.57 4.15 11.55
CA SER A 67 -8.83 3.62 10.21
C SER A 67 -7.50 3.22 9.56
N PHE A 68 -7.38 1.97 9.14
CA PHE A 68 -6.19 1.47 8.46
C PHE A 68 -6.23 1.88 6.98
N VAL A 69 -5.17 2.54 6.51
CA VAL A 69 -5.04 2.95 5.10
C VAL A 69 -4.19 1.95 4.32
N GLY A 70 -3.13 1.43 4.93
CA GLY A 70 -2.23 0.49 4.29
C GLY A 70 -0.86 0.42 4.97
N ARG A 71 0.03 -0.39 4.40
CA ARG A 71 1.46 -0.34 4.79
C ARG A 71 2.08 0.93 4.23
N ALA A 72 2.92 1.59 4.99
CA ALA A 72 3.59 2.82 4.55
C ALA A 72 4.47 2.62 3.30
N ASP A 73 5.03 1.41 3.17
CA ASP A 73 5.84 0.98 2.02
C ASP A 73 4.99 0.50 0.83
N ASP A 74 3.69 0.31 1.01
CA ASP A 74 2.76 -0.15 -0.02
C ASP A 74 1.79 0.95 -0.50
N VAL A 75 1.63 2.05 0.25
CA VAL A 75 0.77 3.17 -0.16
C VAL A 75 1.27 3.78 -1.47
N ILE A 76 0.39 3.88 -2.45
CA ILE A 76 0.70 4.36 -3.79
C ILE A 76 0.47 5.87 -3.84
N THR A 77 1.49 6.62 -4.28
CA THR A 77 1.38 8.06 -4.46
C THR A 77 1.19 8.39 -5.95
N THR A 78 -0.04 8.69 -6.34
CA THR A 78 -0.39 8.96 -7.73
C THR A 78 -1.01 10.34 -7.90
N SER A 79 -0.39 11.21 -8.69
CA SER A 79 -0.85 12.60 -8.96
C SER A 79 -1.18 13.38 -7.67
N GLY A 80 -0.40 13.19 -6.59
CA GLY A 80 -0.60 13.83 -5.29
C GLY A 80 -1.63 13.15 -4.37
N TYR A 81 -2.32 12.12 -4.83
CA TYR A 81 -3.23 11.32 -4.00
C TYR A 81 -2.51 10.13 -3.39
N ARG A 82 -2.92 9.75 -2.18
CA ARG A 82 -2.49 8.51 -1.53
C ARG A 82 -3.57 7.45 -1.69
N VAL A 83 -3.22 6.35 -2.34
CA VAL A 83 -4.13 5.24 -2.62
C VAL A 83 -3.65 4.02 -1.85
N GLY A 84 -4.53 3.48 -0.99
CA GLY A 84 -4.29 2.21 -0.32
C GLY A 84 -4.47 1.05 -1.30
N PRO A 85 -3.48 0.18 -1.49
CA PRO A 85 -3.62 -0.96 -2.40
C PRO A 85 -4.77 -1.89 -1.99
N PHE A 86 -5.02 -2.04 -0.69
CA PHE A 86 -6.07 -2.89 -0.15
C PHE A 86 -7.48 -2.49 -0.64
N ASP A 87 -7.78 -1.20 -0.72
CA ASP A 87 -9.09 -0.73 -1.18
C ASP A 87 -9.33 -1.12 -2.64
N VAL A 88 -8.29 -0.95 -3.47
CA VAL A 88 -8.34 -1.31 -4.90
C VAL A 88 -8.44 -2.82 -5.09
N GLU A 89 -7.68 -3.60 -4.32
CA GLU A 89 -7.73 -5.06 -4.31
C GLU A 89 -9.12 -5.58 -3.90
N SER A 90 -9.69 -5.00 -2.85
CA SER A 90 -11.03 -5.34 -2.37
C SER A 90 -12.10 -5.07 -3.44
N ALA A 91 -12.04 -3.91 -4.09
CA ALA A 91 -12.94 -3.58 -5.17
C ALA A 91 -12.79 -4.53 -6.38
N LEU A 92 -11.55 -4.92 -6.73
CA LEU A 92 -11.31 -5.89 -7.81
C LEU A 92 -11.89 -7.27 -7.49
N VAL A 93 -11.73 -7.75 -6.25
CA VAL A 93 -12.21 -9.09 -5.83
C VAL A 93 -13.75 -9.14 -5.75
N GLU A 94 -14.46 -8.01 -5.66
CA GLU A 94 -15.91 -7.97 -5.78
C GLU A 94 -16.42 -8.35 -7.19
N HIS A 95 -15.55 -8.28 -8.20
CA HIS A 95 -15.92 -8.64 -9.56
C HIS A 95 -15.93 -10.18 -9.73
N PRO A 96 -17.00 -10.79 -10.29
CA PRO A 96 -17.17 -12.24 -10.34
C PRO A 96 -16.10 -13.01 -11.13
N ALA A 97 -15.35 -12.33 -11.99
CA ALA A 97 -14.25 -12.95 -12.74
C ALA A 97 -12.96 -13.07 -11.92
N VAL A 98 -12.83 -12.39 -10.76
CA VAL A 98 -11.56 -12.24 -10.02
C VAL A 98 -11.52 -13.15 -8.80
N ILE A 99 -10.48 -13.99 -8.70
CA ILE A 99 -10.21 -14.78 -7.50
C ILE A 99 -9.45 -13.95 -6.47
N GLU A 100 -8.37 -13.30 -6.93
CA GLU A 100 -7.51 -12.49 -6.08
C GLU A 100 -6.80 -11.42 -6.90
N ALA A 101 -6.40 -10.35 -6.24
CA ALA A 101 -5.66 -9.27 -6.86
C ALA A 101 -4.54 -8.78 -5.94
N ALA A 102 -3.47 -8.26 -6.55
CA ALA A 102 -2.42 -7.53 -5.87
C ALA A 102 -2.18 -6.21 -6.59
N VAL A 103 -2.11 -5.12 -5.83
CA VAL A 103 -1.97 -3.78 -6.39
C VAL A 103 -0.68 -3.14 -5.88
N ILE A 104 0.02 -2.49 -6.80
CA ILE A 104 1.27 -1.78 -6.51
C ILE A 104 1.29 -0.41 -7.19
N GLY A 105 2.16 0.48 -6.68
CA GLY A 105 2.61 1.65 -7.41
C GLY A 105 3.71 1.25 -8.38
N LYS A 106 3.51 1.53 -9.67
CA LYS A 106 4.53 1.43 -10.70
C LYS A 106 5.06 2.83 -10.98
N PRO A 107 6.39 3.07 -10.97
CA PRO A 107 6.96 4.39 -11.25
C PRO A 107 6.42 4.98 -12.56
N ASP A 108 6.03 6.24 -12.53
CA ASP A 108 5.49 6.97 -13.67
C ASP A 108 6.03 8.41 -13.67
N PRO A 109 6.57 8.93 -14.80
CA PRO A 109 7.21 10.23 -14.86
C PRO A 109 6.26 11.42 -14.67
N GLU A 110 4.96 11.25 -14.96
CA GLU A 110 3.97 12.31 -14.85
C GLU A 110 3.23 12.28 -13.51
N ARG A 111 3.03 11.08 -12.96
CA ARG A 111 2.16 10.84 -11.80
C ARG A 111 2.90 10.49 -10.53
N THR A 112 4.21 10.38 -10.56
CA THR A 112 5.07 9.75 -9.56
C THR A 112 4.92 8.23 -9.61
N GLU A 113 3.69 7.72 -9.45
CA GLU A 113 3.35 6.31 -9.60
C GLU A 113 2.00 6.20 -10.32
N LEU A 114 1.82 5.14 -11.09
CA LEU A 114 0.52 4.70 -11.54
C LEU A 114 0.06 3.46 -10.75
N VAL A 115 -1.23 3.34 -10.57
CA VAL A 115 -1.83 2.16 -9.93
C VAL A 115 -1.81 1.02 -10.94
N LYS A 116 -1.06 -0.06 -10.63
CA LYS A 116 -1.02 -1.30 -11.43
C LYS A 116 -1.57 -2.47 -10.62
N ALA A 117 -2.47 -3.24 -11.23
CA ALA A 117 -3.06 -4.44 -10.64
C ALA A 117 -2.54 -5.71 -11.34
N PHE A 118 -2.21 -6.73 -10.54
CA PHE A 118 -2.01 -8.11 -10.97
C PHE A 118 -3.24 -8.91 -10.53
N VAL A 119 -3.88 -9.58 -11.48
CA VAL A 119 -5.20 -10.20 -11.26
C VAL A 119 -5.15 -11.68 -11.61
N VAL A 120 -5.62 -12.52 -10.70
CA VAL A 120 -5.87 -13.94 -10.92
C VAL A 120 -7.36 -14.13 -11.18
N LEU A 121 -7.68 -14.79 -12.29
CA LEU A 121 -9.06 -15.00 -12.74
C LEU A 121 -9.62 -16.35 -12.30
N HIS A 122 -10.93 -16.41 -12.10
CA HIS A 122 -11.65 -17.67 -12.01
C HIS A 122 -11.55 -18.48 -13.31
N THR A 123 -11.58 -19.80 -13.18
CA THR A 123 -11.62 -20.71 -14.32
C THR A 123 -12.81 -20.37 -15.24
N GLY A 124 -12.55 -20.31 -16.54
CA GLY A 124 -13.55 -19.97 -17.54
C GLY A 124 -13.57 -18.50 -17.98
N HIS A 125 -12.76 -17.65 -17.33
CA HIS A 125 -12.55 -16.27 -17.77
C HIS A 125 -11.20 -16.14 -18.51
N THR A 126 -11.18 -15.30 -19.54
CA THR A 126 -9.97 -14.99 -20.32
C THR A 126 -9.53 -13.58 -20.00
N GLY A 127 -8.24 -13.41 -19.68
CA GLY A 127 -7.66 -12.10 -19.41
C GLY A 127 -7.33 -11.36 -20.69
N ASP A 128 -8.29 -10.65 -21.23
CA ASP A 128 -8.16 -9.83 -22.43
C ASP A 128 -8.34 -8.33 -22.12
N ALA A 129 -8.22 -7.50 -23.15
CA ALA A 129 -8.34 -6.06 -23.04
C ALA A 129 -9.76 -5.61 -22.61
N GLU A 130 -10.78 -6.33 -23.04
CA GLU A 130 -12.17 -6.03 -22.71
C GLU A 130 -12.43 -6.24 -21.21
N LEU A 131 -11.99 -7.37 -20.65
CA LEU A 131 -12.11 -7.64 -19.23
C LEU A 131 -11.27 -6.65 -18.40
N ALA A 132 -10.07 -6.27 -18.86
CA ALA A 132 -9.26 -5.26 -18.20
C ALA A 132 -10.00 -3.92 -18.10
N GLU A 133 -10.64 -3.47 -19.18
CA GLU A 133 -11.43 -2.25 -19.19
C GLU A 133 -12.66 -2.34 -18.27
N GLN A 134 -13.35 -3.49 -18.25
CA GLN A 134 -14.47 -3.73 -17.34
C GLN A 134 -14.03 -3.63 -15.87
N LEU A 135 -12.90 -4.24 -15.50
CA LEU A 135 -12.33 -4.16 -14.15
C LEU A 135 -11.92 -2.74 -13.77
N GLN A 136 -11.29 -2.00 -14.67
CA GLN A 136 -10.96 -0.58 -14.47
C GLN A 136 -12.20 0.26 -14.19
N GLN A 137 -13.25 0.06 -14.98
CA GLN A 137 -14.53 0.75 -14.82
C GLN A 137 -15.22 0.38 -13.51
N HIS A 138 -15.19 -0.91 -13.14
CA HIS A 138 -15.74 -1.41 -11.89
C HIS A 138 -15.09 -0.72 -10.69
N VAL A 139 -13.74 -0.70 -10.61
CA VAL A 139 -13.02 -0.02 -9.52
C VAL A 139 -13.28 1.49 -9.52
N ARG A 140 -13.31 2.13 -10.69
CA ARG A 140 -13.58 3.57 -10.81
C ARG A 140 -14.95 3.97 -10.27
N GLN A 141 -15.97 3.12 -10.44
CA GLN A 141 -17.32 3.35 -9.94
C GLN A 141 -17.42 3.14 -8.42
N ARG A 142 -16.62 2.21 -7.89
CA ARG A 142 -16.62 1.85 -6.45
C ARG A 142 -15.82 2.82 -5.59
N LEU A 143 -14.69 3.30 -6.08
CA LEU A 143 -13.76 4.13 -5.32
C LEU A 143 -13.74 5.56 -5.86
N SER A 144 -12.83 5.84 -6.79
CA SER A 144 -12.65 7.19 -7.33
C SER A 144 -11.84 7.19 -8.62
N ALA A 145 -11.89 8.32 -9.35
CA ALA A 145 -11.19 8.50 -10.62
C ALA A 145 -9.65 8.46 -10.53
N HIS A 146 -9.07 8.58 -9.33
CA HIS A 146 -7.62 8.51 -9.13
C HIS A 146 -7.16 7.16 -8.53
N ALA A 147 -8.07 6.35 -8.00
CA ALA A 147 -7.75 5.09 -7.35
C ALA A 147 -7.82 3.86 -8.29
N TYR A 148 -8.47 3.96 -9.47
CA TYR A 148 -8.57 2.80 -10.35
C TYR A 148 -7.22 2.43 -11.00
N PRO A 149 -6.96 1.13 -11.24
CA PRO A 149 -5.73 0.69 -11.87
C PRO A 149 -5.64 1.16 -13.32
N ARG A 150 -4.52 1.78 -13.68
CA ARG A 150 -4.23 2.21 -15.06
C ARG A 150 -3.70 1.07 -15.91
N GLU A 151 -3.05 0.11 -15.26
CA GLU A 151 -2.58 -1.12 -15.88
C GLU A 151 -3.14 -2.32 -15.13
N ILE A 152 -3.60 -3.32 -15.88
CA ILE A 152 -4.00 -4.63 -15.35
C ILE A 152 -3.18 -5.69 -16.08
N GLU A 153 -2.55 -6.56 -15.30
CA GLU A 153 -1.85 -7.73 -15.78
C GLU A 153 -2.50 -8.99 -15.22
N PHE A 154 -2.94 -9.87 -16.11
CA PHE A 154 -3.50 -11.16 -15.71
C PHE A 154 -2.37 -12.16 -15.48
N VAL A 155 -2.38 -12.79 -14.32
CA VAL A 155 -1.35 -13.74 -13.88
C VAL A 155 -2.00 -15.03 -13.42
N SER A 156 -1.26 -16.14 -13.49
CA SER A 156 -1.72 -17.44 -13.01
C SER A 156 -1.73 -17.54 -11.48
N GLU A 157 -0.81 -16.84 -10.83
CA GLU A 157 -0.67 -16.83 -9.38
C GLU A 157 0.03 -15.55 -8.90
N LEU A 158 -0.20 -15.18 -7.63
CA LEU A 158 0.49 -14.09 -6.96
C LEU A 158 1.61 -14.62 -6.06
N PRO A 159 2.76 -13.91 -5.94
CA PRO A 159 3.82 -14.31 -5.04
C PRO A 159 3.36 -14.17 -3.58
N LYS A 160 3.46 -15.25 -2.81
CA LYS A 160 3.02 -15.31 -1.41
C LYS A 160 4.12 -15.85 -0.50
N THR A 161 4.06 -15.43 0.76
CA THR A 161 4.81 -16.08 1.84
C THR A 161 4.21 -17.46 2.14
N PRO A 162 4.92 -18.34 2.87
CA PRO A 162 4.34 -19.61 3.35
C PRO A 162 3.06 -19.44 4.20
N SER A 163 2.87 -18.25 4.80
CA SER A 163 1.64 -17.91 5.55
C SER A 163 0.53 -17.31 4.69
N GLY A 164 0.68 -17.27 3.35
CA GLY A 164 -0.33 -16.79 2.41
C GLY A 164 -0.36 -15.27 2.20
N LYS A 165 0.57 -14.50 2.78
CA LYS A 165 0.62 -13.04 2.59
C LYS A 165 1.25 -12.69 1.24
N ILE A 166 0.61 -11.80 0.49
CA ILE A 166 1.11 -11.30 -0.80
C ILE A 166 2.43 -10.54 -0.59
N GLN A 167 3.42 -10.88 -1.41
CA GLN A 167 4.76 -10.27 -1.40
C GLN A 167 4.84 -9.18 -2.48
N ARG A 168 4.21 -8.01 -2.25
CA ARG A 168 4.15 -6.90 -3.21
C ARG A 168 5.52 -6.37 -3.61
N PHE A 169 6.53 -6.50 -2.74
CA PHE A 169 7.89 -6.09 -3.07
C PHE A 169 8.46 -6.84 -4.28
N LEU A 170 8.15 -8.15 -4.44
CA LEU A 170 8.56 -8.92 -5.62
C LEU A 170 7.90 -8.41 -6.91
N LEU A 171 6.63 -8.01 -6.82
CA LEU A 171 5.92 -7.42 -7.95
C LEU A 171 6.52 -6.05 -8.34
N ARG A 172 6.84 -5.20 -7.34
CA ARG A 172 7.51 -3.91 -7.59
C ARG A 172 8.91 -4.08 -8.20
N ASP A 173 9.70 -5.03 -7.72
CA ASP A 173 11.04 -5.28 -8.24
C ASP A 173 11.00 -5.80 -9.69
N ARG A 174 10.01 -6.60 -10.03
CA ARG A 174 9.76 -7.02 -11.41
C ARG A 174 9.50 -5.82 -12.33
N GLU A 175 8.67 -4.87 -11.91
CA GLU A 175 8.37 -3.67 -12.71
C GLU A 175 9.58 -2.74 -12.89
N LYS A 176 10.46 -2.62 -11.89
CA LYS A 176 11.70 -1.86 -12.00
C LYS A 176 12.68 -2.47 -13.01
N THR A 177 12.70 -3.79 -13.12
CA THR A 177 13.61 -4.51 -14.04
C THR A 177 13.16 -4.41 -15.49
N VAL A 178 11.86 -4.20 -15.74
CA VAL A 178 11.30 -4.05 -17.09
C VAL A 178 11.48 -2.63 -17.65
N GLN A 179 11.70 -1.62 -16.82
CA GLN A 179 12.06 -0.28 -17.29
C GLN A 179 13.59 -0.19 -17.49
N PRO A 180 14.10 0.10 -18.72
CA PRO A 180 15.51 0.43 -18.90
C PRO A 180 15.85 1.66 -18.05
N PRO A 181 17.07 1.73 -17.45
CA PRO A 181 17.45 2.86 -16.61
C PRO A 181 17.35 4.15 -17.43
N ALA A 182 16.57 5.11 -16.94
CA ALA A 182 16.48 6.46 -17.49
C ALA A 182 17.77 7.23 -17.16
N ALA A 183 18.89 6.87 -17.80
CA ALA A 183 20.15 7.56 -17.67
C ALA A 183 21.01 7.31 -18.91
N ALA A 184 20.69 7.98 -20.01
CA ALA A 184 21.63 8.29 -21.10
C ALA A 184 21.01 9.27 -22.10
N MET A 185 20.49 10.41 -21.66
CA MET A 185 20.29 11.59 -22.52
C MET A 185 20.61 12.85 -21.72
N ALA A 186 21.89 13.00 -21.42
CA ALA A 186 22.49 14.28 -21.07
C ALA A 186 23.84 14.32 -21.77
N ASN A 187 23.82 14.81 -23.00
CA ASN A 187 24.94 15.46 -23.66
C ASN A 187 24.39 16.56 -24.56
#